data_41d4b5ce90b5004685db374232eeae31
#
_entry.id   41d4b5ce90b5004685db374232eeae31
#
_cell.length_a   1.000
_cell.length_b   1.000
_cell.length_c   1.000
_cell.angle_alpha   90.00
_cell.angle_beta   90.00
_cell.angle_gamma   90.00
#
_symmetry.space_group_name_H-M   'P 1'
#
loop_
_entity.id
_entity.type
_entity.pdbx_description
1 polymer ?
#
loop_
_entity_poly.entity_id
_entity_poly.type
_entity_poly.pdbx_seq_one_letter_code
_entity_poly.pdbx_strand_id
1 'polypeptide(L)'
;MGIDFLSASAHKFHGPKGVGFLYAAAPDFDNLIHGGDQESKMRASTENLISIVGMATALQQATLHQEENFNQVQKLGQELVNGLAAYDYYVNANEDHLPFVWNLGFPGVQNDVLLMQLDLAGISVSTGSACTAGTVQPSHVLEALYGKDSSRLKESLRISFSELNTVEEVQDFLSKLKEILS
;
A
#
# COMPACT_ATOMS: atom_id res chain seq x y z
N MET A 1 5.57 14.25 -17.11
CA MET A 1 4.18 14.26 -16.64
C MET A 1 3.80 15.68 -16.30
N GLY A 2 2.63 16.18 -16.74
CA GLY A 2 2.12 17.48 -16.30
C GLY A 2 1.38 17.34 -14.97
N ILE A 3 2.13 17.25 -13.88
CA ILE A 3 1.54 17.18 -12.53
C ILE A 3 1.55 18.59 -11.94
N ASP A 4 0.39 19.08 -11.50
CA ASP A 4 0.26 20.38 -10.85
C ASP A 4 0.60 20.30 -9.37
N PHE A 5 0.10 19.29 -8.68
CA PHE A 5 0.35 19.03 -7.25
C PHE A 5 0.64 17.55 -6.98
N LEU A 6 1.62 17.29 -6.11
CA LEU A 6 1.90 15.95 -5.59
C LEU A 6 2.30 16.03 -4.13
N SER A 7 1.67 15.25 -3.28
CA SER A 7 2.08 15.09 -1.89
C SER A 7 2.59 13.68 -1.62
N ALA A 8 3.64 13.58 -0.81
CA ALA A 8 4.18 12.29 -0.39
C ALA A 8 4.58 12.31 1.09
N SER A 9 4.44 11.16 1.75
CA SER A 9 4.90 10.94 3.13
C SER A 9 6.12 10.05 3.12
N ALA A 10 7.20 10.48 3.79
CA ALA A 10 8.48 9.80 3.76
C ALA A 10 8.42 8.32 4.18
N HIS A 11 7.59 7.99 5.18
CA HIS A 11 7.43 6.61 5.64
C HIS A 11 6.81 5.65 4.61
N LYS A 12 6.32 6.14 3.47
CA LYS A 12 5.83 5.32 2.35
C LYS A 12 6.93 4.86 1.39
N PHE A 13 8.13 5.42 1.56
CA PHE A 13 9.34 5.05 0.82
C PHE A 13 10.54 4.91 1.76
N HIS A 14 10.31 4.29 2.93
CA HIS A 14 11.31 3.93 3.96
C HIS A 14 12.01 5.11 4.66
N GLY A 15 11.48 6.32 4.54
CA GLY A 15 11.92 7.48 5.29
C GLY A 15 11.28 7.60 6.68
N PRO A 16 11.63 8.64 7.45
CA PRO A 16 11.09 8.87 8.78
C PRO A 16 9.58 9.15 8.78
N LYS A 17 8.91 8.77 9.87
CA LYS A 17 7.52 9.20 10.14
C LYS A 17 7.50 10.69 10.50
N GLY A 18 6.37 11.35 10.23
CA GLY A 18 6.14 12.75 10.63
C GLY A 18 6.76 13.80 9.68
N VAL A 19 7.28 13.39 8.53
CA VAL A 19 7.77 14.27 7.47
C VAL A 19 7.25 13.81 6.11
N GLY A 20 7.06 14.77 5.23
CA GLY A 20 6.64 14.58 3.85
C GLY A 20 6.93 15.83 3.04
N PHE A 21 6.58 15.82 1.77
CA PHE A 21 6.71 16.98 0.90
C PHE A 21 5.47 17.20 0.06
N LEU A 22 5.31 18.45 -0.36
CA LEU A 22 4.37 18.88 -1.39
C LEU A 22 5.18 19.40 -2.59
N TYR A 23 4.96 18.83 -3.75
CA TYR A 23 5.35 19.43 -5.03
C TYR A 23 4.19 20.27 -5.53
N ALA A 24 4.47 21.49 -5.96
CA ALA A 24 3.52 22.37 -6.62
C ALA A 24 4.21 23.00 -7.83
N ALA A 25 3.66 22.80 -9.02
CA ALA A 25 4.20 23.38 -10.27
C ALA A 25 4.06 24.89 -10.29
N ALA A 26 2.97 25.41 -9.72
CA ALA A 26 2.76 26.83 -9.46
C ALA A 26 2.20 26.96 -8.01
N PRO A 27 2.95 27.55 -7.08
CA PRO A 27 2.50 27.70 -5.69
C PRO A 27 1.50 28.89 -5.57
N ASP A 28 0.35 28.76 -6.23
CA ASP A 28 -0.76 29.73 -6.15
C ASP A 28 -1.88 29.12 -5.32
N PHE A 29 -1.62 29.01 -4.02
CA PHE A 29 -2.60 28.57 -3.02
C PHE A 29 -2.34 29.24 -1.67
N ASP A 30 -3.39 29.38 -0.88
CA ASP A 30 -3.29 29.92 0.47
C ASP A 30 -2.62 28.90 1.41
N ASN A 31 -1.64 29.37 2.18
CA ASN A 31 -0.99 28.54 3.18
C ASN A 31 -1.93 28.30 4.39
N LEU A 32 -1.97 27.08 4.87
CA LEU A 32 -2.79 26.70 6.03
C LEU A 32 -2.11 27.07 7.36
N ILE A 33 -0.76 27.05 7.41
CA ILE A 33 0.02 27.30 8.63
C ILE A 33 0.76 28.63 8.47
N HIS A 34 0.29 29.64 9.17
CA HIS A 34 0.83 30.99 9.15
C HIS A 34 1.89 31.19 10.23
N GLY A 35 2.82 32.14 10.01
CA GLY A 35 3.86 32.51 10.98
C GLY A 35 5.12 33.05 10.31
N GLY A 36 6.26 32.38 10.52
CA GLY A 36 7.54 32.76 9.92
C GLY A 36 7.64 32.50 8.43
N ASP A 37 8.75 32.90 7.83
CA ASP A 37 8.99 32.88 6.38
C ASP A 37 9.55 31.55 5.84
N GLN A 38 9.45 30.46 6.63
CA GLN A 38 9.94 29.14 6.21
C GLN A 38 9.18 28.65 4.97
N GLU A 39 9.86 27.75 4.21
CA GLU A 39 9.32 27.21 2.96
C GLU A 39 8.78 28.28 2.00
N SER A 40 9.53 29.37 1.85
CA SER A 40 9.13 30.53 1.03
C SER A 40 7.76 31.11 1.43
N LYS A 41 7.47 31.17 2.71
CA LYS A 41 6.18 31.57 3.33
C LYS A 41 5.01 30.61 3.10
N MET A 42 5.23 29.47 2.50
CA MET A 42 4.16 28.52 2.20
C MET A 42 3.82 27.62 3.40
N ARG A 43 4.73 27.45 4.35
CA ARG A 43 4.51 26.64 5.55
C ARG A 43 5.43 27.11 6.68
N ALA A 44 4.87 27.83 7.61
CA ALA A 44 5.59 28.35 8.78
C ALA A 44 5.99 27.23 9.77
N SER A 45 6.82 27.57 10.73
CA SER A 45 7.44 26.74 11.77
C SER A 45 8.82 26.23 11.39
N THR A 46 9.68 26.10 12.40
CA THR A 46 11.06 25.60 12.25
C THR A 46 11.10 24.24 11.53
N GLU A 47 11.98 24.13 10.58
CA GLU A 47 12.15 22.91 9.79
C GLU A 47 12.70 21.75 10.64
N ASN A 48 12.14 20.57 10.47
CA ASN A 48 12.66 19.34 11.08
C ASN A 48 13.81 18.79 10.24
N LEU A 49 14.99 19.39 10.32
CA LEU A 49 16.14 19.07 9.48
C LEU A 49 16.53 17.58 9.54
N ILE A 50 16.46 16.95 10.70
CA ILE A 50 16.82 15.54 10.87
C ILE A 50 15.90 14.66 9.98
N SER A 51 14.60 14.89 10.06
CA SER A 51 13.63 14.12 9.29
C SER A 51 13.70 14.48 7.80
N ILE A 52 13.99 15.74 7.44
CA ILE A 52 14.15 16.17 6.05
C ILE A 52 15.34 15.47 5.39
N VAL A 53 16.49 15.42 6.08
CA VAL A 53 17.69 14.72 5.59
C VAL A 53 17.41 13.21 5.43
N GLY A 54 16.77 12.60 6.44
CA GLY A 54 16.35 11.19 6.34
C GLY A 54 15.39 10.92 5.18
N MET A 55 14.41 11.82 4.95
CA MET A 55 13.50 11.75 3.81
C MET A 55 14.24 11.86 2.47
N ALA A 56 15.15 12.83 2.35
CA ALA A 56 15.94 13.03 1.13
C ALA A 56 16.80 11.81 0.81
N THR A 57 17.45 11.22 1.82
CA THR A 57 18.24 10.00 1.68
C THR A 57 17.36 8.82 1.22
N ALA A 58 16.21 8.62 1.85
CA ALA A 58 15.28 7.56 1.48
C ALA A 58 14.77 7.72 0.03
N LEU A 59 14.43 8.94 -0.37
CA LEU A 59 13.99 9.23 -1.73
C LEU A 59 15.10 8.97 -2.76
N GLN A 60 16.34 9.36 -2.43
CA GLN A 60 17.49 9.08 -3.28
C GLN A 60 17.71 7.57 -3.47
N GLN A 61 17.66 6.78 -2.38
CA GLN A 61 17.79 5.32 -2.46
C GLN A 61 16.65 4.68 -3.27
N ALA A 62 15.40 5.08 -3.01
CA ALA A 62 14.26 4.60 -3.76
C ALA A 62 14.36 4.89 -5.26
N THR A 63 14.89 6.06 -5.63
CA THR A 63 15.09 6.44 -7.04
C THR A 63 16.23 5.65 -7.68
N LEU A 64 17.35 5.45 -6.98
CA LEU A 64 18.50 4.71 -7.49
C LEU A 64 18.19 3.25 -7.76
N HIS A 65 17.34 2.63 -6.94
CA HIS A 65 16.98 1.20 -7.01
C HIS A 65 15.58 0.97 -7.58
N GLN A 66 14.95 1.97 -8.20
CA GLN A 66 13.55 1.89 -8.64
C GLN A 66 13.27 0.69 -9.53
N GLU A 67 14.09 0.46 -10.55
CA GLU A 67 13.90 -0.64 -11.51
C GLU A 67 14.14 -1.99 -10.86
N GLU A 68 15.19 -2.13 -10.05
CA GLU A 68 15.52 -3.34 -9.31
C GLU A 68 14.39 -3.72 -8.35
N ASN A 69 13.92 -2.76 -7.53
CA ASN A 69 12.84 -2.93 -6.58
C ASN A 69 11.52 -3.31 -7.27
N PHE A 70 11.22 -2.64 -8.40
CA PHE A 70 10.02 -2.95 -9.18
C PHE A 70 10.05 -4.38 -9.71
N ASN A 71 11.18 -4.80 -10.30
CA ASN A 71 11.34 -6.15 -10.84
C ASN A 71 11.28 -7.22 -9.74
N GLN A 72 11.86 -6.96 -8.57
CA GLN A 72 11.74 -7.85 -7.41
C GLN A 72 10.29 -8.03 -6.98
N VAL A 73 9.54 -6.95 -6.81
CA VAL A 73 8.14 -7.02 -6.39
C VAL A 73 7.25 -7.66 -7.47
N GLN A 74 7.54 -7.40 -8.74
CA GLN A 74 6.84 -8.07 -9.85
C GLN A 74 7.04 -9.59 -9.81
N LYS A 75 8.26 -10.06 -9.51
CA LYS A 75 8.54 -11.48 -9.33
C LYS A 75 7.76 -12.10 -8.18
N LEU A 76 7.64 -11.41 -7.04
CA LEU A 76 6.83 -11.87 -5.90
C LEU A 76 5.34 -11.96 -6.28
N GLY A 77 4.82 -10.98 -7.01
CA GLY A 77 3.45 -11.02 -7.55
C GLY A 77 3.21 -12.20 -8.49
N GLN A 78 4.19 -12.52 -9.35
CA GLN A 78 4.09 -13.68 -10.24
C GLN A 78 4.11 -15.00 -9.47
N GLU A 79 4.94 -15.12 -8.45
CA GLU A 79 4.95 -16.28 -7.55
C GLU A 79 3.61 -16.46 -6.84
N LEU A 80 3.03 -15.37 -6.33
CA LEU A 80 1.71 -15.36 -5.70
C LEU A 80 0.63 -15.90 -6.66
N VAL A 81 0.56 -15.37 -7.88
CA VAL A 81 -0.44 -15.77 -8.89
C VAL A 81 -0.27 -17.22 -9.30
N ASN A 82 0.98 -17.67 -9.52
CA ASN A 82 1.28 -19.07 -9.84
C ASN A 82 0.81 -20.02 -8.74
N GLY A 83 1.04 -19.65 -7.47
CA GLY A 83 0.63 -20.46 -6.32
C GLY A 83 -0.89 -20.49 -6.11
N LEU A 84 -1.61 -19.48 -6.60
CA LEU A 84 -3.07 -19.40 -6.52
C LEU A 84 -3.79 -20.10 -7.67
N ALA A 85 -3.10 -20.64 -8.67
CA ALA A 85 -3.72 -21.21 -9.89
C ALA A 85 -4.71 -22.36 -9.63
N ALA A 86 -4.62 -23.04 -8.47
CA ALA A 86 -5.53 -24.12 -8.06
C ALA A 86 -6.75 -23.65 -7.27
N TYR A 87 -6.86 -22.35 -6.98
CA TYR A 87 -7.93 -21.76 -6.18
C TYR A 87 -8.95 -21.05 -7.04
N ASP A 88 -10.19 -21.02 -6.58
CA ASP A 88 -11.18 -20.08 -7.08
C ASP A 88 -10.92 -18.71 -6.44
N TYR A 89 -10.42 -17.76 -7.22
CA TYR A 89 -10.14 -16.40 -6.78
C TYR A 89 -10.32 -15.39 -7.90
N TYR A 90 -10.45 -14.14 -7.54
CA TYR A 90 -10.44 -13.03 -8.48
C TYR A 90 -9.54 -11.89 -8.01
N VAL A 91 -9.04 -11.12 -8.95
CA VAL A 91 -8.25 -9.91 -8.69
C VAL A 91 -9.13 -8.68 -8.83
N ASN A 92 -9.16 -7.80 -7.82
CA ASN A 92 -9.86 -6.52 -7.88
C ASN A 92 -8.91 -5.44 -8.42
N ALA A 93 -8.42 -5.62 -9.62
CA ALA A 93 -7.53 -4.69 -10.30
C ALA A 93 -7.64 -4.86 -11.82
N ASN A 94 -7.18 -3.87 -12.57
CA ASN A 94 -6.94 -3.98 -14.00
C ASN A 94 -5.60 -4.70 -14.25
N GLU A 95 -5.37 -5.14 -15.50
CA GLU A 95 -4.12 -5.80 -15.90
C GLU A 95 -2.87 -4.93 -15.67
N ASP A 96 -3.00 -3.61 -15.79
CA ASP A 96 -1.91 -2.62 -15.63
C ASP A 96 -1.75 -2.10 -14.20
N HIS A 97 -2.09 -2.87 -13.17
CA HIS A 97 -1.90 -2.41 -11.79
C HIS A 97 -0.42 -2.45 -11.36
N LEU A 98 -0.08 -1.62 -10.39
CA LEU A 98 1.24 -1.66 -9.76
C LEU A 98 1.42 -2.97 -8.96
N PRO A 99 2.58 -3.65 -9.05
CA PRO A 99 2.79 -4.97 -8.43
C PRO A 99 2.89 -4.94 -6.90
N PHE A 100 2.99 -3.75 -6.29
CA PHE A 100 3.15 -3.57 -4.85
C PHE A 100 1.91 -3.92 -4.02
N VAL A 101 0.72 -3.93 -4.62
CA VAL A 101 -0.55 -4.18 -3.93
C VAL A 101 -1.42 -5.10 -4.76
N TRP A 102 -1.79 -6.23 -4.17
CA TRP A 102 -2.73 -7.20 -4.73
C TRP A 102 -3.99 -7.21 -3.88
N ASN A 103 -5.13 -6.94 -4.49
CA ASN A 103 -6.43 -7.10 -3.85
C ASN A 103 -7.11 -8.34 -4.43
N LEU A 104 -7.14 -9.40 -3.64
CA LEU A 104 -7.62 -10.73 -4.04
C LEU A 104 -8.91 -11.06 -3.31
N GLY A 105 -9.88 -11.61 -4.01
CA GLY A 105 -11.11 -12.11 -3.41
C GLY A 105 -11.22 -13.62 -3.54
N PHE A 106 -11.73 -14.26 -2.49
CA PHE A 106 -11.97 -15.71 -2.42
C PHE A 106 -13.46 -15.94 -2.26
N PRO A 107 -14.19 -16.37 -3.31
CA PRO A 107 -15.63 -16.53 -3.27
C PRO A 107 -16.12 -17.39 -2.09
N GLY A 108 -17.08 -16.88 -1.32
CA GLY A 108 -17.66 -17.57 -0.18
C GLY A 108 -16.81 -17.55 1.11
N VAL A 109 -15.60 -16.97 1.08
CA VAL A 109 -14.72 -16.87 2.24
C VAL A 109 -14.86 -15.49 2.88
N GLN A 110 -15.24 -15.47 4.17
CA GLN A 110 -15.35 -14.22 4.94
C GLN A 110 -13.96 -13.65 5.22
N ASN A 111 -13.70 -12.44 4.73
CA ASN A 111 -12.36 -11.84 4.77
C ASN A 111 -11.88 -11.46 6.18
N ASP A 112 -12.77 -11.16 7.11
CA ASP A 112 -12.46 -10.90 8.52
C ASP A 112 -12.01 -12.18 9.24
N VAL A 113 -12.66 -13.32 8.95
CA VAL A 113 -12.27 -14.63 9.48
C VAL A 113 -10.92 -15.06 8.90
N LEU A 114 -10.76 -14.94 7.57
CA LEU A 114 -9.51 -15.29 6.89
C LEU A 114 -8.34 -14.41 7.37
N LEU A 115 -8.57 -13.10 7.56
CA LEU A 115 -7.59 -12.18 8.12
C LEU A 115 -7.11 -12.64 9.50
N MET A 116 -8.05 -12.99 10.38
CA MET A 116 -7.73 -13.46 11.74
C MET A 116 -6.96 -14.78 11.73
N GLN A 117 -7.34 -15.73 10.88
CA GLN A 117 -6.65 -17.01 10.75
C GLN A 117 -5.22 -16.86 10.23
N LEU A 118 -5.02 -15.97 9.25
CA LEU A 118 -3.69 -15.63 8.72
C LEU A 118 -2.83 -14.93 9.78
N ASP A 119 -3.38 -14.00 10.53
CA ASP A 119 -2.68 -13.31 11.61
C ASP A 119 -2.22 -14.30 12.72
N LEU A 120 -3.08 -15.23 13.11
CA LEU A 120 -2.72 -16.31 14.05
C LEU A 120 -1.65 -17.26 13.49
N ALA A 121 -1.57 -17.40 12.18
CA ALA A 121 -0.51 -18.15 11.49
C ALA A 121 0.78 -17.33 11.27
N GLY A 122 0.84 -16.08 11.76
CA GLY A 122 2.00 -15.19 11.62
C GLY A 122 2.07 -14.43 10.29
N ILE A 123 0.99 -14.41 9.51
CA ILE A 123 0.90 -13.73 8.21
C ILE A 123 0.09 -12.42 8.35
N SER A 124 0.73 -11.29 8.13
CA SER A 124 0.09 -9.99 8.18
C SER A 124 -0.41 -9.54 6.80
N VAL A 125 -1.72 -9.44 6.66
CA VAL A 125 -2.42 -8.91 5.48
C VAL A 125 -3.43 -7.86 5.92
N SER A 126 -4.25 -7.30 5.03
CA SER A 126 -5.29 -6.35 5.43
C SER A 126 -6.59 -6.52 4.64
N THR A 127 -7.69 -6.08 5.25
CA THR A 127 -8.99 -5.93 4.60
C THR A 127 -9.31 -4.44 4.47
N GLY A 128 -9.97 -4.02 3.39
CA GLY A 128 -10.34 -2.62 3.19
C GLY A 128 -9.15 -1.66 3.02
N SER A 129 -9.28 -0.42 3.49
CA SER A 129 -8.20 0.56 3.48
C SER A 129 -7.38 0.48 4.76
N ALA A 130 -6.05 0.45 4.65
CA ALA A 130 -5.12 0.27 5.78
C ALA A 130 -5.16 1.38 6.83
N CYS A 131 -5.72 2.54 6.51
CA CYS A 131 -5.70 3.72 7.38
C CYS A 131 -6.89 3.80 8.35
N THR A 132 -7.85 2.89 8.29
CA THR A 132 -9.02 2.84 9.17
C THR A 132 -8.81 1.86 10.33
N ALA A 133 -7.68 1.97 11.04
CA ALA A 133 -7.39 1.16 12.20
C ALA A 133 -8.51 1.30 13.26
N GLY A 134 -9.21 0.21 13.55
CA GLY A 134 -10.21 0.12 14.63
C GLY A 134 -11.67 -0.02 14.19
N THR A 135 -12.01 0.13 12.92
CA THR A 135 -13.35 -0.19 12.40
C THR A 135 -13.24 -1.06 11.15
N VAL A 136 -13.87 -2.23 11.19
CA VAL A 136 -13.98 -3.12 10.01
C VAL A 136 -15.03 -2.50 9.07
N GLN A 137 -14.66 -1.42 8.38
CA GLN A 137 -15.50 -0.87 7.32
C GLN A 137 -15.08 -1.43 5.97
N PRO A 138 -16.03 -1.78 5.11
CA PRO A 138 -15.75 -2.18 3.74
C PRO A 138 -14.88 -1.15 3.01
N SER A 139 -14.09 -1.59 2.04
CA SER A 139 -13.31 -0.69 1.21
C SER A 139 -14.22 0.22 0.39
N HIS A 140 -14.14 1.53 0.63
CA HIS A 140 -14.88 2.52 -0.17
C HIS A 140 -14.53 2.46 -1.67
N VAL A 141 -13.31 1.98 -2.00
CA VAL A 141 -12.87 1.77 -3.40
C VAL A 141 -13.64 0.60 -4.01
N LEU A 142 -13.71 -0.54 -3.31
CA LEU A 142 -14.48 -1.68 -3.79
C LEU A 142 -15.99 -1.38 -3.84
N GLU A 143 -16.49 -0.63 -2.87
CA GLU A 143 -17.88 -0.16 -2.87
C GLU A 143 -18.19 0.72 -4.10
N ALA A 144 -17.29 1.64 -4.45
CA ALA A 144 -17.44 2.48 -5.63
C ALA A 144 -17.35 1.71 -6.94
N LEU A 145 -16.54 0.64 -7.00
CA LEU A 145 -16.36 -0.18 -8.19
C LEU A 145 -17.49 -1.20 -8.40
N TYR A 146 -17.96 -1.83 -7.33
CA TYR A 146 -18.83 -3.02 -7.41
C TYR A 146 -20.18 -2.83 -6.73
N GLY A 147 -20.41 -1.72 -6.05
CA GLY A 147 -21.66 -1.43 -5.32
C GLY A 147 -21.64 -1.93 -3.88
N LYS A 148 -22.54 -1.36 -3.06
CA LYS A 148 -22.62 -1.60 -1.60
C LYS A 148 -23.00 -3.04 -1.23
N ASP A 149 -23.75 -3.71 -2.08
CA ASP A 149 -24.26 -5.06 -1.84
C ASP A 149 -23.37 -6.16 -2.43
N SER A 150 -22.21 -5.80 -2.99
CA SER A 150 -21.28 -6.75 -3.60
C SER A 150 -20.63 -7.66 -2.54
N SER A 151 -20.64 -8.97 -2.79
CA SER A 151 -19.93 -9.96 -1.97
C SER A 151 -18.43 -9.67 -1.86
N ARG A 152 -17.86 -9.05 -2.91
CA ARG A 152 -16.43 -8.65 -2.95
C ARG A 152 -15.99 -7.81 -1.74
N LEU A 153 -16.91 -7.04 -1.14
CA LEU A 153 -16.61 -6.24 0.05
C LEU A 153 -16.28 -7.08 1.29
N LYS A 154 -16.79 -8.32 1.34
CA LYS A 154 -16.62 -9.25 2.46
C LYS A 154 -15.72 -10.44 2.14
N GLU A 155 -15.24 -10.56 0.92
CA GLU A 155 -14.45 -11.69 0.41
C GLU A 155 -13.03 -11.30 0.03
N SER A 156 -12.69 -10.00 0.09
CA SER A 156 -11.42 -9.49 -0.44
C SER A 156 -10.38 -9.23 0.65
N LEU A 157 -9.15 -9.68 0.39
CA LEU A 157 -7.95 -9.36 1.14
C LEU A 157 -7.02 -8.47 0.32
N ARG A 158 -6.24 -7.63 1.00
CA ARG A 158 -5.16 -6.86 0.40
C ARG A 158 -3.81 -7.38 0.86
N ILE A 159 -3.01 -7.84 -0.07
CA ILE A 159 -1.63 -8.26 0.10
C ILE A 159 -0.74 -7.13 -0.40
N SER A 160 0.22 -6.70 0.39
CA SER A 160 1.14 -5.62 0.02
C SER A 160 2.57 -6.15 0.07
N PHE A 161 3.32 -5.90 -0.98
CA PHE A 161 4.73 -6.26 -1.09
C PHE A 161 5.64 -5.03 -1.02
N SER A 162 6.84 -5.25 -0.56
CA SER A 162 7.99 -4.38 -0.75
C SER A 162 9.16 -5.18 -1.32
N GLU A 163 10.20 -4.49 -1.73
CA GLU A 163 11.45 -5.09 -2.19
C GLU A 163 12.18 -5.91 -1.12
N LEU A 164 11.78 -5.72 0.16
CA LEU A 164 12.34 -6.46 1.30
C LEU A 164 11.71 -7.85 1.49
N ASN A 165 10.58 -8.12 0.83
CA ASN A 165 9.96 -9.44 0.89
C ASN A 165 10.72 -10.46 0.05
N THR A 166 10.57 -11.73 0.41
CA THR A 166 11.23 -12.86 -0.26
C THR A 166 10.22 -13.82 -0.89
N VAL A 167 10.68 -14.64 -1.80
CA VAL A 167 9.88 -15.71 -2.41
C VAL A 167 9.44 -16.72 -1.36
N GLU A 168 10.30 -17.02 -0.38
CA GLU A 168 10.01 -17.93 0.72
C GLU A 168 8.84 -17.44 1.58
N GLU A 169 8.73 -16.13 1.82
CA GLU A 169 7.58 -15.53 2.53
C GLU A 169 6.28 -15.67 1.72
N VAL A 170 6.33 -15.54 0.40
CA VAL A 170 5.17 -15.79 -0.48
C VAL A 170 4.75 -17.26 -0.42
N GLN A 171 5.71 -18.18 -0.43
CA GLN A 171 5.46 -19.62 -0.35
C GLN A 171 4.89 -20.02 1.02
N ASP A 172 5.37 -19.40 2.11
CA ASP A 172 4.80 -19.62 3.44
C ASP A 172 3.34 -19.11 3.50
N PHE A 173 3.07 -17.91 2.98
CA PHE A 173 1.69 -17.41 2.84
C PHE A 173 0.79 -18.41 2.09
N LEU A 174 1.23 -18.89 0.92
CA LEU A 174 0.47 -19.86 0.10
C LEU A 174 0.24 -21.18 0.84
N SER A 175 1.23 -21.67 1.59
CA SER A 175 1.11 -22.88 2.42
C SER A 175 0.05 -22.69 3.52
N LYS A 176 0.09 -21.55 4.26
CA LYS A 176 -0.87 -21.23 5.31
C LYS A 176 -2.27 -21.02 4.74
N LEU A 177 -2.38 -20.32 3.61
CA LEU A 177 -3.65 -20.15 2.93
C LEU A 177 -4.28 -21.49 2.55
N LYS A 178 -3.47 -22.45 2.08
CA LYS A 178 -3.92 -23.80 1.77
C LYS A 178 -4.46 -24.53 2.99
N GLU A 179 -3.76 -24.46 4.13
CA GLU A 179 -4.20 -25.06 5.39
C GLU A 179 -5.55 -24.49 5.88
N ILE A 180 -5.76 -23.18 5.65
CA ILE A 180 -6.95 -22.46 6.09
C ILE A 180 -8.16 -22.76 5.19
N LEU A 181 -7.96 -22.86 3.87
CA LEU A 181 -9.04 -23.04 2.89
C LEU A 181 -9.37 -24.50 2.59
N SER A 182 -8.63 -25.46 3.14
CA SER A 182 -8.92 -26.91 3.00
C SER A 182 -9.94 -27.39 4.07
#